data_0bcc8f0faea87397090e90100c60282e
#
_entry.id   0bcc8f0faea87397090e90100c60282e
#
_cell.length_a   1.000
_cell.length_b   1.000
_cell.length_c   1.000
_cell.angle_alpha   90.00
_cell.angle_beta   90.00
_cell.angle_gamma   90.00
#
_symmetry.space_group_name_H-M   'P 1'
#
loop_
_entity.id
_entity.type
_entity.pdbx_description
1 polymer ?
#
loop_
_entity_poly.entity_id
_entity_poly.type
_entity_poly.pdbx_seq_one_letter_code
_entity_poly.pdbx_strand_id
1 'polypeptide(L)'
;FELSEGNMGLVIADVCGKGVGAALFMALFRSLIRIFSGQTSLEGVELPGKTEMVECIASENCDADYHRALEAVSLTNKYIVQNHGDLSMFATLFFGVLDTASGKLSYINAGHDSALVIGPQGVKQRLEPSSPVVGALPEAIYLPRHIVIDSGDILLAFTDGVTDSRSPGDELFGHQRLHHLFDETFH
;
A
#
# COMPACT_ATOMS: atom_id res chain seq x y z
N PHE A 1 5.85 0.24 10.06
CA PHE A 1 7.25 0.62 10.34
C PHE A 1 7.37 2.14 10.52
N GLU A 2 8.30 2.54 11.36
CA GLU A 2 8.58 3.96 11.57
C GLU A 2 9.33 4.52 10.35
N LEU A 3 8.97 5.72 9.97
CA LEU A 3 9.67 6.61 9.06
C LEU A 3 10.24 7.78 9.88
N SER A 4 10.99 8.69 9.23
CA SER A 4 11.49 9.91 9.90
C SER A 4 10.34 10.78 10.42
N GLU A 5 10.63 11.61 11.42
CA GLU A 5 9.77 12.69 11.93
C GLU A 5 8.39 12.26 12.48
N GLY A 6 8.27 11.06 13.04
CA GLY A 6 7.01 10.59 13.63
C GLY A 6 5.99 10.04 12.62
N ASN A 7 6.40 9.89 11.37
CA ASN A 7 5.59 9.25 10.35
C ASN A 7 5.63 7.72 10.47
N MET A 8 4.51 7.07 10.16
CA MET A 8 4.39 5.62 10.16
C MET A 8 4.05 5.09 8.76
N GLY A 9 4.88 4.20 8.25
CA GLY A 9 4.61 3.47 7.01
C GLY A 9 3.73 2.25 7.27
N LEU A 10 2.62 2.14 6.54
CA LEU A 10 1.66 1.05 6.57
C LEU A 10 1.66 0.35 5.23
N VAL A 11 1.91 -0.97 5.22
CA VAL A 11 1.97 -1.74 3.98
C VAL A 11 1.18 -3.03 4.14
N ILE A 12 0.29 -3.28 3.20
CA ILE A 12 -0.31 -4.59 2.97
C ILE A 12 -0.25 -4.88 1.48
N ALA A 13 0.13 -6.10 1.12
CA ALA A 13 0.28 -6.52 -0.26
C ALA A 13 -0.10 -7.98 -0.43
N ASP A 14 -0.56 -8.31 -1.61
CA ASP A 14 -0.82 -9.69 -2.02
C ASP A 14 -0.21 -9.96 -3.39
N VAL A 15 0.52 -11.06 -3.50
CA VAL A 15 1.24 -11.47 -4.70
C VAL A 15 0.39 -12.44 -5.51
N CYS A 16 0.32 -12.23 -6.82
CA CYS A 16 -0.37 -13.16 -7.70
C CYS A 16 0.24 -14.57 -7.61
N GLY A 17 -0.64 -15.59 -7.60
CA GLY A 17 -0.23 -17.00 -7.56
C GLY A 17 0.02 -17.55 -6.15
N LYS A 18 0.57 -18.74 -6.09
CA LYS A 18 0.81 -19.48 -4.84
C LYS A 18 2.01 -20.41 -4.96
N GLY A 19 2.46 -20.92 -3.82
CA GLY A 19 3.62 -21.82 -3.76
C GLY A 19 4.95 -21.10 -3.63
N VAL A 20 6.04 -21.79 -3.88
CA VAL A 20 7.41 -21.31 -3.60
C VAL A 20 7.76 -20.07 -4.43
N GLY A 21 7.36 -20.02 -5.70
CA GLY A 21 7.63 -18.87 -6.57
C GLY A 21 7.00 -17.59 -6.02
N ALA A 22 5.73 -17.63 -5.64
CA ALA A 22 5.03 -16.49 -5.04
C ALA A 22 5.65 -16.08 -3.70
N ALA A 23 6.06 -17.05 -2.86
CA ALA A 23 6.73 -16.75 -1.59
C ALA A 23 8.08 -16.05 -1.78
N LEU A 24 8.89 -16.48 -2.76
CA LEU A 24 10.16 -15.81 -3.09
C LEU A 24 9.93 -14.41 -3.65
N PHE A 25 8.93 -14.26 -4.51
CA PHE A 25 8.58 -12.95 -5.06
C PHE A 25 8.07 -12.01 -3.96
N MET A 26 7.26 -12.48 -3.01
CA MET A 26 6.83 -11.70 -1.85
C MET A 26 8.03 -11.24 -1.01
N ALA A 27 9.02 -12.11 -0.78
CA ALA A 27 10.22 -11.75 -0.04
C ALA A 27 11.02 -10.64 -0.76
N LEU A 28 11.18 -10.75 -2.08
CA LEU A 28 11.80 -9.74 -2.91
C LEU A 28 11.00 -8.43 -2.86
N PHE A 29 9.71 -8.49 -3.11
CA PHE A 29 8.80 -7.34 -3.10
C PHE A 29 8.86 -6.56 -1.79
N ARG A 30 8.74 -7.28 -0.66
CA ARG A 30 8.86 -6.69 0.68
C ARG A 30 10.21 -6.01 0.88
N SER A 31 11.30 -6.63 0.41
CA SER A 31 12.64 -6.06 0.54
C SER A 31 12.79 -4.77 -0.27
N LEU A 32 12.29 -4.75 -1.50
CA LEU A 32 12.34 -3.58 -2.37
C LEU A 32 11.55 -2.40 -1.77
N ILE A 33 10.32 -2.64 -1.31
CA ILE A 33 9.52 -1.60 -0.66
C ILE A 33 10.26 -1.01 0.53
N ARG A 34 10.88 -1.83 1.39
CA ARG A 34 11.63 -1.37 2.57
C ARG A 34 12.90 -0.59 2.21
N ILE A 35 13.63 -1.04 1.21
CA ILE A 35 14.85 -0.37 0.75
C ILE A 35 14.49 1.00 0.16
N PHE A 36 13.55 1.03 -0.77
CA PHE A 36 13.20 2.26 -1.47
C PHE A 36 12.46 3.27 -0.58
N SER A 37 11.73 2.82 0.43
CA SER A 37 11.11 3.71 1.43
C SER A 37 12.10 4.29 2.44
N GLY A 38 13.39 3.98 2.33
CA GLY A 38 14.43 4.52 3.20
C GLY A 38 14.61 3.79 4.53
N GLN A 39 13.96 2.65 4.73
CA GLN A 39 14.08 1.85 5.96
C GLN A 39 15.41 1.12 6.13
N THR A 40 16.15 0.91 5.05
CA THR A 40 17.42 0.20 5.08
C THR A 40 18.48 1.11 4.46
N SER A 41 19.42 1.58 5.30
CA SER A 41 20.61 2.25 4.80
C SER A 41 21.52 1.20 4.17
N LEU A 42 21.61 1.19 2.88
CA LEU A 42 22.62 0.44 2.16
C LEU A 42 23.84 1.36 2.02
N GLU A 43 24.77 1.32 2.97
CA GLU A 43 26.01 2.07 2.89
C GLU A 43 26.77 1.66 1.61
N GLY A 44 27.06 2.64 0.75
CA GLY A 44 27.83 2.44 -0.49
C GLY A 44 27.02 1.98 -1.71
N VAL A 45 25.69 1.86 -1.65
CA VAL A 45 24.84 1.61 -2.81
C VAL A 45 24.19 2.92 -3.25
N GLU A 46 24.58 3.45 -4.39
CA GLU A 46 23.83 4.52 -5.06
C GLU A 46 22.54 3.91 -5.64
N LEU A 47 21.41 4.22 -5.01
CA LEU A 47 20.10 3.81 -5.56
C LEU A 47 19.82 4.59 -6.86
N PRO A 48 19.40 3.90 -7.94
CA PRO A 48 18.99 4.57 -9.16
C PRO A 48 17.76 5.43 -8.87
N GLY A 49 17.87 6.75 -9.00
CA GLY A 49 16.74 7.66 -8.78
C GLY A 49 17.11 9.07 -8.31
N LYS A 50 18.39 9.41 -8.20
CA LYS A 50 18.81 10.79 -7.91
C LYS A 50 18.75 11.74 -9.11
N THR A 51 18.34 11.26 -10.27
CA THR A 51 18.32 12.08 -11.49
C THR A 51 16.93 12.06 -12.10
N GLU A 52 16.33 13.22 -12.15
CA GLU A 52 15.00 13.60 -12.64
C GLU A 52 13.91 13.59 -11.57
N MET A 53 13.98 14.60 -10.71
CA MET A 53 12.80 15.09 -10.00
C MET A 53 11.76 15.47 -11.06
N VAL A 54 10.68 14.70 -11.15
CA VAL A 54 9.44 15.23 -11.70
C VAL A 54 9.14 16.45 -10.84
N GLU A 55 9.18 17.63 -11.46
CA GLU A 55 8.77 18.87 -10.81
C GLU A 55 7.36 18.68 -10.23
N CYS A 56 7.30 18.34 -8.97
CA CYS A 56 6.06 18.44 -8.21
C CYS A 56 5.68 19.91 -8.23
N ILE A 57 4.58 20.21 -8.89
CA ILE A 57 3.93 21.53 -8.89
C ILE A 57 3.91 22.00 -7.44
N ALA A 58 4.67 23.03 -7.16
CA ALA A 58 4.93 23.61 -5.86
C ALA A 58 3.62 23.97 -5.15
N SER A 59 3.24 23.17 -4.17
CA SER A 59 2.49 23.63 -3.01
C SER A 59 3.45 23.61 -1.82
N GLU A 60 3.67 24.78 -1.25
CA GLU A 60 4.59 25.11 -0.18
C GLU A 60 4.23 24.40 1.13
N ASN A 61 4.39 23.09 1.26
CA ASN A 61 4.39 22.30 2.52
C ASN A 61 4.35 20.79 2.23
N CYS A 62 5.10 20.32 1.26
CA CYS A 62 5.21 18.87 1.00
C CYS A 62 6.48 18.37 1.66
N ASP A 63 6.33 17.67 2.82
CA ASP A 63 7.45 16.99 3.47
C ASP A 63 8.15 16.05 2.49
N ALA A 64 9.41 16.33 2.20
CA ALA A 64 10.20 15.60 1.21
C ALA A 64 10.30 14.09 1.52
N ASP A 65 10.34 13.72 2.79
CA ASP A 65 10.41 12.32 3.25
C ASP A 65 9.12 11.54 2.99
N TYR A 66 8.00 12.21 3.01
CA TYR A 66 6.69 11.67 2.75
C TYR A 66 6.52 11.24 1.29
N HIS A 67 6.93 12.11 0.36
CA HIS A 67 6.95 11.79 -1.06
C HIS A 67 7.94 10.68 -1.38
N ARG A 68 9.10 10.69 -0.76
CA ARG A 68 10.14 9.68 -0.93
C ARG A 68 9.65 8.28 -0.53
N ALA A 69 8.92 8.17 0.58
CA ALA A 69 8.38 6.87 1.01
C ALA A 69 7.37 6.33 -0.01
N LEU A 70 6.48 7.18 -0.54
CA LEU A 70 5.49 6.76 -1.54
C LEU A 70 6.11 6.51 -2.91
N GLU A 71 7.21 7.17 -3.25
CA GLU A 71 7.97 6.90 -4.48
C GLU A 71 8.51 5.46 -4.53
N ALA A 72 8.69 4.81 -3.38
CA ALA A 72 9.09 3.41 -3.29
C ALA A 72 8.20 2.47 -4.12
N VAL A 73 6.92 2.79 -4.30
CA VAL A 73 6.00 2.00 -5.12
C VAL A 73 6.41 2.04 -6.59
N SER A 74 6.69 3.24 -7.12
CA SER A 74 7.15 3.45 -8.50
C SER A 74 8.50 2.79 -8.76
N LEU A 75 9.44 2.93 -7.82
CA LEU A 75 10.76 2.32 -7.92
C LEU A 75 10.69 0.79 -7.88
N THR A 76 9.84 0.24 -7.01
CA THR A 76 9.60 -1.21 -6.94
C THR A 76 9.00 -1.73 -8.24
N ASN A 77 8.00 -1.04 -8.80
CA ASN A 77 7.43 -1.40 -10.10
C ASN A 77 8.49 -1.41 -11.20
N LYS A 78 9.27 -0.33 -11.32
CA LYS A 78 10.36 -0.23 -12.29
C LYS A 78 11.33 -1.40 -12.18
N TYR A 79 11.79 -1.69 -10.95
CA TYR A 79 12.75 -2.77 -10.71
C TYR A 79 12.19 -4.13 -11.13
N ILE A 80 10.95 -4.45 -10.73
CA ILE A 80 10.32 -5.73 -11.02
C ILE A 80 10.13 -5.90 -12.53
N VAL A 81 9.58 -4.91 -13.21
CA VAL A 81 9.34 -4.98 -14.65
C VAL A 81 10.63 -5.13 -15.43
N GLN A 82 11.68 -4.39 -15.06
CA GLN A 82 12.96 -4.43 -15.77
C GLN A 82 13.75 -5.73 -15.54
N ASN A 83 13.68 -6.31 -14.35
CA ASN A 83 14.54 -7.44 -13.97
C ASN A 83 13.81 -8.77 -13.86
N HIS A 84 12.49 -8.75 -13.74
CA HIS A 84 11.65 -9.92 -13.48
C HIS A 84 10.38 -9.97 -14.34
N GLY A 85 10.30 -9.15 -15.39
CA GLY A 85 9.12 -9.11 -16.28
C GLY A 85 8.77 -10.45 -16.92
N ASP A 86 9.77 -11.28 -17.21
CA ASP A 86 9.60 -12.62 -17.79
C ASP A 86 8.84 -13.58 -16.86
N LEU A 87 8.82 -13.31 -15.55
CA LEU A 87 8.13 -14.14 -14.58
C LEU A 87 6.60 -13.92 -14.60
N SER A 88 6.13 -12.84 -15.26
CA SER A 88 4.71 -12.44 -15.27
C SER A 88 4.08 -12.38 -13.88
N MET A 89 4.87 -12.00 -12.88
CA MET A 89 4.43 -11.88 -11.49
C MET A 89 4.19 -10.41 -11.14
N PHE A 90 3.11 -10.18 -10.40
CA PHE A 90 2.73 -8.86 -9.93
C PHE A 90 2.18 -8.95 -8.50
N ALA A 91 2.05 -7.81 -7.86
CA ALA A 91 1.42 -7.72 -6.55
C ALA A 91 0.38 -6.60 -6.52
N THR A 92 -0.71 -6.82 -5.78
CA THR A 92 -1.56 -5.75 -5.31
C THR A 92 -0.93 -5.13 -4.07
N LEU A 93 -1.11 -3.83 -3.88
CA LEU A 93 -0.46 -3.11 -2.78
C LEU A 93 -1.35 -1.97 -2.27
N PHE A 94 -1.54 -1.91 -0.97
CA PHE A 94 -1.89 -0.69 -0.27
C PHE A 94 -0.68 -0.21 0.51
N PHE A 95 -0.16 0.97 0.19
CA PHE A 95 0.92 1.61 0.92
C PHE A 95 0.47 2.98 1.40
N GLY A 96 0.52 3.19 2.70
CA GLY A 96 0.18 4.45 3.36
C GLY A 96 1.32 4.99 4.20
N VAL A 97 1.40 6.31 4.28
CA VAL A 97 2.25 7.05 5.22
C VAL A 97 1.33 7.89 6.10
N LEU A 98 1.32 7.57 7.38
CA LEU A 98 0.52 8.25 8.39
C LEU A 98 1.41 9.19 9.19
N ASP A 99 1.07 10.48 9.18
CA ASP A 99 1.55 11.44 10.18
C ASP A 99 0.75 11.23 11.46
N THR A 100 1.40 10.72 12.49
CA THR A 100 0.75 10.37 13.75
C THR A 100 0.33 11.59 14.58
N ALA A 101 0.88 12.78 14.29
CA ALA A 101 0.54 14.00 14.99
C ALA A 101 -0.73 14.65 14.44
N SER A 102 -0.90 14.67 13.12
CA SER A 102 -2.04 15.31 12.45
C SER A 102 -3.15 14.33 12.06
N GLY A 103 -2.87 13.02 12.04
CA GLY A 103 -3.77 12.00 11.49
C GLY A 103 -3.83 11.99 9.96
N LYS A 104 -3.02 12.79 9.27
CA LYS A 104 -2.98 12.81 7.81
C LYS A 104 -2.38 11.50 7.28
N LEU A 105 -3.18 10.77 6.50
CA LEU A 105 -2.75 9.58 5.77
C LEU A 105 -2.63 9.91 4.29
N SER A 106 -1.46 9.71 3.72
CA SER A 106 -1.27 9.66 2.28
C SER A 106 -1.02 8.24 1.84
N TYR A 107 -1.72 7.82 0.81
CA TYR A 107 -1.69 6.44 0.41
C TYR A 107 -1.75 6.26 -1.11
N ILE A 108 -1.21 5.12 -1.54
CA ILE A 108 -1.37 4.56 -2.88
C ILE A 108 -2.08 3.22 -2.70
N ASN A 109 -3.21 3.04 -3.38
CA ASN A 109 -3.84 1.73 -3.54
C ASN A 109 -3.63 1.26 -4.98
N ALA A 110 -2.71 0.33 -5.14
CA ALA A 110 -2.29 -0.26 -6.41
C ALA A 110 -3.01 -1.61 -6.62
N GLY A 111 -4.30 -1.54 -6.93
CA GLY A 111 -5.13 -2.72 -7.22
C GLY A 111 -5.43 -3.63 -6.03
N HIS A 112 -5.17 -3.19 -4.79
CA HIS A 112 -5.46 -3.97 -3.59
C HIS A 112 -6.91 -3.75 -3.13
N ASP A 113 -7.44 -4.69 -2.35
CA ASP A 113 -8.75 -4.53 -1.72
C ASP A 113 -8.87 -3.18 -1.02
N SER A 114 -10.08 -2.58 -1.09
CA SER A 114 -10.31 -1.27 -0.51
C SER A 114 -10.13 -1.31 1.00
N ALA A 115 -9.17 -0.54 1.51
CA ALA A 115 -9.09 -0.33 2.95
C ALA A 115 -10.26 0.53 3.43
N LEU A 116 -10.70 0.31 4.67
CA LEU A 116 -11.84 0.99 5.26
C LEU A 116 -11.37 1.91 6.38
N VAL A 117 -11.88 3.13 6.39
CA VAL A 117 -11.82 4.02 7.56
C VAL A 117 -13.15 3.91 8.30
N ILE A 118 -13.09 3.45 9.53
CA ILE A 118 -14.26 3.14 10.35
C ILE A 118 -14.26 4.11 11.54
N GLY A 119 -15.31 4.88 11.64
CA GLY A 119 -15.55 5.79 12.77
C GLY A 119 -16.61 5.25 13.73
N PRO A 120 -17.00 6.04 14.74
CA PRO A 120 -18.00 5.62 15.74
C PRO A 120 -19.39 5.31 15.17
N GLN A 121 -19.68 5.73 13.95
CA GLN A 121 -20.99 5.52 13.29
C GLN A 121 -20.92 4.51 12.12
N GLY A 122 -19.85 3.72 12.06
CA GLY A 122 -19.63 2.76 10.97
C GLY A 122 -18.59 3.22 9.94
N VAL A 123 -18.67 2.70 8.72
CA VAL A 123 -17.70 2.99 7.66
C VAL A 123 -17.81 4.44 7.19
N LYS A 124 -16.79 5.25 7.47
CA LYS A 124 -16.69 6.65 7.03
C LYS A 124 -16.24 6.77 5.57
N GLN A 125 -15.27 5.96 5.17
CA GLN A 125 -14.67 6.06 3.85
C GLN A 125 -14.07 4.72 3.40
N ARG A 126 -14.12 4.48 2.09
CA ARG A 126 -13.44 3.38 1.40
C ARG A 126 -12.28 3.94 0.60
N LEU A 127 -11.11 3.35 0.77
CA LEU A 127 -9.88 3.76 0.10
C LEU A 127 -9.68 2.88 -1.13
N GLU A 128 -10.46 3.17 -2.16
CA GLU A 128 -10.55 2.40 -3.41
C GLU A 128 -9.22 2.36 -4.17
N PRO A 129 -8.96 1.29 -4.96
CA PRO A 129 -7.84 1.25 -5.89
C PRO A 129 -7.84 2.46 -6.83
N SER A 130 -6.66 3.05 -7.01
CA SER A 130 -6.48 4.24 -7.84
C SER A 130 -5.31 4.14 -8.80
N SER A 131 -4.56 3.05 -8.71
CA SER A 131 -3.38 2.78 -9.51
C SER A 131 -3.35 1.31 -9.93
N PRO A 132 -2.65 0.98 -11.03
CA PRO A 132 -2.49 -0.41 -11.45
C PRO A 132 -1.65 -1.20 -10.46
N VAL A 133 -1.76 -2.54 -10.51
CA VAL A 133 -0.93 -3.46 -9.72
C VAL A 133 0.55 -3.24 -9.98
N VAL A 134 1.39 -3.57 -9.00
CA VAL A 134 2.83 -3.35 -9.06
C VAL A 134 3.52 -4.54 -9.74
N GLY A 135 4.37 -4.27 -10.73
CA GLY A 135 5.13 -5.28 -11.47
C GLY A 135 4.50 -5.72 -12.80
N ALA A 136 3.32 -5.16 -13.17
CA ALA A 136 2.64 -5.55 -14.40
C ALA A 136 2.89 -4.61 -15.58
N LEU A 137 2.95 -3.30 -15.34
CA LEU A 137 3.02 -2.29 -16.40
C LEU A 137 4.28 -1.44 -16.26
N PRO A 138 5.14 -1.34 -17.31
CA PRO A 138 6.38 -0.58 -17.25
C PRO A 138 6.18 0.90 -16.93
N GLU A 139 5.14 1.51 -17.51
CA GLU A 139 4.86 2.95 -17.41
C GLU A 139 3.70 3.24 -16.45
N ALA A 140 3.52 2.38 -15.44
CA ALA A 140 2.50 2.61 -14.42
C ALA A 140 2.78 3.89 -13.62
N ILE A 141 1.74 4.72 -13.47
CA ILE A 141 1.79 5.95 -12.68
C ILE A 141 1.07 5.71 -11.36
N TYR A 142 1.74 6.02 -10.27
CA TYR A 142 1.25 5.87 -8.90
C TYR A 142 1.09 7.25 -8.27
N LEU A 143 -0.15 7.73 -8.20
CA LEU A 143 -0.47 9.03 -7.61
C LEU A 143 -1.01 8.84 -6.19
N PRO A 144 -0.42 9.49 -5.19
CA PRO A 144 -0.91 9.43 -3.83
C PRO A 144 -2.25 10.13 -3.68
N ARG A 145 -3.09 9.58 -2.80
CA ARG A 145 -4.31 10.20 -2.29
C ARG A 145 -4.13 10.54 -0.82
N HIS A 146 -4.91 11.48 -0.34
CA HIS A 146 -4.81 11.99 1.02
C HIS A 146 -6.17 11.97 1.70
N ILE A 147 -6.16 11.59 2.98
CA ILE A 147 -7.30 11.67 3.89
C ILE A 147 -6.80 12.06 5.27
N VAL A 148 -7.72 12.37 6.17
CA VAL A 148 -7.45 12.53 7.60
C VAL A 148 -8.17 11.42 8.35
N ILE A 149 -7.44 10.73 9.22
CA ILE A 149 -7.94 9.75 10.17
C ILE A 149 -8.10 10.47 11.51
N ASP A 150 -9.33 10.61 11.97
CA ASP A 150 -9.61 11.28 13.23
C ASP A 150 -9.25 10.40 14.44
N SER A 151 -9.06 11.03 15.60
CA SER A 151 -8.85 10.28 16.84
C SER A 151 -10.05 9.37 17.15
N GLY A 152 -9.78 8.08 17.32
CA GLY A 152 -10.81 7.05 17.54
C GLY A 152 -11.27 6.35 16.26
N ASP A 153 -10.85 6.80 15.08
CA ASP A 153 -11.08 6.05 13.84
C ASP A 153 -10.16 4.81 13.76
N ILE A 154 -10.61 3.81 13.03
CA ILE A 154 -9.87 2.57 12.73
C ILE A 154 -9.61 2.51 11.23
N LEU A 155 -8.36 2.31 10.85
CA LEU A 155 -8.01 1.91 9.49
C LEU A 155 -7.94 0.39 9.41
N LEU A 156 -8.85 -0.20 8.64
CA LEU A 156 -8.87 -1.64 8.37
C LEU A 156 -8.40 -1.90 6.94
N ALA A 157 -7.28 -2.59 6.81
CA ALA A 157 -6.80 -3.13 5.53
C ALA A 157 -6.74 -4.66 5.64
N PHE A 158 -7.09 -5.36 4.57
CA PHE A 158 -7.18 -6.82 4.55
C PHE A 158 -6.85 -7.33 3.15
N THR A 159 -6.46 -8.60 3.06
CA THR A 159 -6.30 -9.33 1.80
C THR A 159 -7.55 -10.17 1.53
N ASP A 160 -7.69 -10.66 0.30
CA ASP A 160 -8.76 -11.57 -0.13
C ASP A 160 -8.85 -12.84 0.75
N GLY A 161 -7.76 -13.22 1.44
CA GLY A 161 -7.78 -14.31 2.43
C GLY A 161 -8.85 -14.16 3.51
N VAL A 162 -9.31 -12.94 3.81
CA VAL A 162 -10.45 -12.71 4.72
C VAL A 162 -11.77 -13.01 4.00
N THR A 163 -11.98 -12.41 2.84
CA THR A 163 -13.25 -12.49 2.10
C THR A 163 -13.44 -13.84 1.41
N ASP A 164 -12.34 -14.51 1.03
CA ASP A 164 -12.35 -15.84 0.40
C ASP A 164 -12.37 -16.98 1.41
N SER A 165 -12.30 -16.66 2.72
CA SER A 165 -12.43 -17.68 3.76
C SER A 165 -13.78 -18.40 3.64
N ARG A 166 -13.77 -19.72 3.90
CA ARG A 166 -14.96 -20.57 3.78
C ARG A 166 -15.38 -21.16 5.13
N SER A 167 -16.68 -21.23 5.31
CA SER A 167 -17.26 -21.95 6.44
C SER A 167 -17.06 -23.48 6.27
N PRO A 168 -17.29 -24.29 7.32
CA PRO A 168 -17.32 -25.75 7.18
C PRO A 168 -18.34 -26.26 6.15
N GLY A 169 -19.34 -25.46 5.80
CA GLY A 169 -20.36 -25.73 4.77
C GLY A 169 -19.98 -25.19 3.38
N ASP A 170 -18.71 -24.82 3.18
CA ASP A 170 -18.16 -24.28 1.90
C ASP A 170 -18.75 -22.93 1.44
N GLU A 171 -19.41 -22.20 2.33
CA GLU A 171 -19.87 -20.84 2.03
C GLU A 171 -18.77 -19.82 2.21
N LEU A 172 -18.57 -18.92 1.22
CA LEU A 172 -17.65 -17.80 1.32
C LEU A 172 -18.09 -16.82 2.41
N PHE A 173 -17.11 -16.24 3.12
CA PHE A 173 -17.35 -15.13 4.03
C PHE A 173 -17.85 -13.89 3.25
N GLY A 174 -17.11 -13.48 2.24
CA GLY A 174 -17.47 -12.46 1.26
C GLY A 174 -17.40 -11.02 1.79
N HIS A 175 -17.32 -10.07 0.85
CA HIS A 175 -17.27 -8.64 1.16
C HIS A 175 -18.53 -8.13 1.88
N GLN A 176 -19.71 -8.65 1.53
CA GLN A 176 -20.97 -8.20 2.15
C GLN A 176 -21.00 -8.47 3.66
N ARG A 177 -20.57 -9.66 4.09
CA ARG A 177 -20.48 -9.98 5.53
C ARG A 177 -19.47 -9.11 6.25
N LEU A 178 -18.32 -8.87 5.61
CA LEU A 178 -17.30 -7.99 6.18
C LEU A 178 -17.85 -6.58 6.41
N HIS A 179 -18.53 -6.01 5.44
CA HIS A 179 -19.10 -4.67 5.56
C HIS A 179 -20.21 -4.60 6.62
N HIS A 180 -21.09 -5.60 6.63
CA HIS A 180 -22.19 -5.68 7.59
C HIS A 180 -21.73 -5.70 9.05
N LEU A 181 -20.58 -6.34 9.35
CA LEU A 181 -19.99 -6.32 10.68
C LEU A 181 -19.70 -4.90 11.20
N PHE A 182 -19.33 -3.98 10.31
CA PHE A 182 -18.98 -2.61 10.70
C PHE A 182 -20.17 -1.65 10.63
N ASP A 183 -21.21 -1.97 9.88
CA ASP A 183 -22.43 -1.19 9.82
C ASP A 183 -23.35 -1.49 11.02
N GLU A 184 -23.31 -2.73 11.57
CA GLU A 184 -24.17 -3.14 12.72
C GLU A 184 -23.49 -2.98 14.09
N THR A 185 -22.17 -2.97 14.19
CA THR A 185 -21.46 -3.05 15.49
C THR A 185 -21.48 -1.72 16.26
N PHE A 186 -21.90 -0.63 15.65
CA PHE A 186 -21.90 0.71 16.24
C PHE A 186 -23.30 1.29 16.50
N HIS A 187 -24.30 0.41 16.55
CA HIS A 187 -25.65 0.70 17.07
C HIS A 187 -25.85 -0.01 18.43
#